data_ad4ea00133899a062ecff01882711628
#
_entry.id   ad4ea00133899a062ecff01882711628
#
_cell.length_a   1.000
_cell.length_b   1.000
_cell.length_c   1.000
_cell.angle_alpha   90.00
_cell.angle_beta   90.00
_cell.angle_gamma   90.00
#
_symmetry.space_group_name_H-M   'P 1'
#
loop_
_entity.id
_entity.type
_entity.pdbx_description
1 polymer ?
#
loop_
_entity_poly.entity_id
_entity_poly.type
_entity_poly.pdbx_seq_one_letter_code
_entity_poly.pdbx_strand_id
1 'polypeptide(L)'
;MTLSSFSQEIIEESAEVEAPKKTVIDSLKDSVKRVKLDGVAAVIGDFVILDSDIDKQFTQLEAGGISTEDITRCQLFGKLLEDKLYIHHAIQDSLEVNDAEVKSYVDQQLQGFAEQIGSMEKLIAYYKKSSEKELRDEMFELNKNGKMASMMQQTIVEEIEVTPDEVRQFFNKIAEDERPQFGTEM
;
A
#
# COMPACT_ATOMS: atom_id res chain seq x y z
N MET A 1 91.11 18.20 10.40
CA MET A 1 89.76 17.62 10.64
C MET A 1 88.77 18.31 9.74
N THR A 2 88.53 17.71 8.58
CA THR A 2 87.66 18.24 7.53
C THR A 2 86.56 17.28 7.33
N LEU A 3 85.32 17.76 7.67
CA LEU A 3 84.07 17.03 7.45
C LEU A 3 83.59 17.32 6.04
N SER A 4 83.58 16.25 5.20
CA SER A 4 82.99 16.28 3.86
C SER A 4 81.50 16.16 3.98
N SER A 5 80.78 17.18 3.46
CA SER A 5 79.34 17.17 3.30
C SER A 5 79.04 16.45 1.98
N PHE A 6 78.34 15.32 2.04
CA PHE A 6 77.76 14.65 0.88
C PHE A 6 76.44 15.28 0.56
N SER A 7 76.27 15.93 -0.58
CA SER A 7 75.10 16.41 -1.17
C SER A 7 74.44 15.28 -1.97
N GLN A 8 73.29 14.82 -1.59
CA GLN A 8 72.50 13.89 -2.39
C GLN A 8 71.66 14.67 -3.40
N GLU A 9 71.95 14.42 -4.64
CA GLU A 9 71.23 14.88 -5.80
C GLU A 9 69.96 14.06 -5.93
N ILE A 10 68.80 14.70 -5.74
CA ILE A 10 67.51 14.09 -5.94
C ILE A 10 67.20 14.19 -7.43
N ILE A 11 67.17 13.06 -8.10
CA ILE A 11 66.69 12.92 -9.47
C ILE A 11 65.13 12.96 -9.38
N GLU A 12 64.57 14.04 -9.84
CA GLU A 12 63.12 14.12 -10.13
C GLU A 12 62.86 13.34 -11.42
N GLU A 13 62.48 12.08 -11.28
CA GLU A 13 61.86 11.31 -12.35
C GLU A 13 60.36 11.63 -12.36
N SER A 14 59.95 12.55 -13.21
CA SER A 14 58.58 12.86 -13.49
C SER A 14 57.93 11.69 -14.23
N ALA A 15 57.38 10.73 -13.46
CA ALA A 15 56.47 9.75 -14.01
C ALA A 15 55.13 10.45 -14.30
N GLU A 16 54.90 10.75 -15.57
CA GLU A 16 53.62 11.19 -16.09
C GLU A 16 52.62 10.04 -15.93
N VAL A 17 51.84 10.08 -14.85
CA VAL A 17 50.72 9.16 -14.61
C VAL A 17 49.61 9.56 -15.59
N GLU A 18 49.54 8.87 -16.72
CA GLU A 18 48.40 8.94 -17.63
C GLU A 18 47.13 8.65 -16.86
N ALA A 19 46.27 9.66 -16.73
CA ALA A 19 44.94 9.52 -16.14
C ALA A 19 44.15 8.45 -16.93
N PRO A 20 43.47 7.51 -16.26
CA PRO A 20 42.74 6.46 -16.94
C PRO A 20 41.65 7.07 -17.82
N LYS A 21 41.69 6.69 -19.09
CA LYS A 21 40.82 7.17 -20.15
C LYS A 21 39.34 7.13 -19.73
N LYS A 22 38.73 8.29 -19.66
CA LYS A 22 37.32 8.58 -19.36
C LYS A 22 36.31 7.89 -20.29
N THR A 23 36.78 7.19 -21.30
CA THR A 23 36.00 6.67 -22.43
C THR A 23 35.27 5.36 -22.13
N VAL A 24 35.64 4.58 -21.12
CA VAL A 24 35.04 3.27 -20.85
C VAL A 24 33.83 3.41 -19.86
N ILE A 25 33.92 4.38 -18.97
CA ILE A 25 32.82 4.61 -17.96
C ILE A 25 31.63 5.30 -18.59
N ASP A 26 31.79 6.16 -19.56
CA ASP A 26 30.67 6.83 -20.26
C ASP A 26 29.92 5.87 -21.21
N SER A 27 30.62 4.90 -21.83
CA SER A 27 29.97 3.89 -22.69
C SER A 27 29.15 2.87 -21.92
N LEU A 28 29.42 2.67 -20.62
CA LEU A 28 28.61 1.79 -19.76
C LEU A 28 27.36 2.48 -19.19
N LYS A 29 27.30 3.81 -19.17
CA LYS A 29 26.14 4.56 -18.70
C LYS A 29 24.96 4.51 -19.68
N ASP A 30 25.24 4.41 -20.97
CA ASP A 30 24.20 4.39 -22.02
C ASP A 30 23.53 3.02 -22.22
N SER A 31 24.12 1.94 -21.69
CA SER A 31 23.60 0.57 -21.91
C SER A 31 22.74 0.02 -20.77
N VAL A 32 22.75 0.63 -19.59
CA VAL A 32 21.90 0.21 -18.48
C VAL A 32 20.62 1.03 -18.48
N LYS A 33 19.65 0.56 -19.26
CA LYS A 33 18.28 1.10 -19.19
C LYS A 33 17.77 0.86 -17.76
N ARG A 34 17.79 1.90 -16.93
CA ARG A 34 17.23 1.80 -15.57
C ARG A 34 15.74 1.58 -15.68
N VAL A 35 15.30 0.38 -15.38
CA VAL A 35 13.87 0.07 -15.27
C VAL A 35 13.47 0.38 -13.83
N LYS A 36 12.52 1.29 -13.65
CA LYS A 36 11.89 1.51 -12.35
C LYS A 36 11.09 0.24 -12.05
N LEU A 37 11.52 -0.57 -11.08
CA LEU A 37 10.81 -1.78 -10.67
C LEU A 37 9.55 -1.43 -9.89
N ASP A 38 9.67 -0.50 -8.93
CA ASP A 38 8.56 0.03 -8.15
C ASP A 38 8.98 1.37 -7.51
N GLY A 39 8.03 2.12 -6.94
CA GLY A 39 8.29 3.36 -6.22
C GLY A 39 7.56 3.40 -4.90
N VAL A 40 8.18 4.03 -3.90
CA VAL A 40 7.49 4.37 -2.66
C VAL A 40 6.61 5.57 -2.94
N ALA A 41 5.29 5.38 -2.84
CA ALA A 41 4.29 6.43 -3.01
C ALA A 41 4.06 7.20 -1.71
N ALA A 42 4.06 6.50 -0.56
CA ALA A 42 3.92 7.11 0.78
C ALA A 42 4.46 6.20 1.88
N VAL A 43 4.67 6.82 3.07
CA VAL A 43 4.98 6.11 4.32
C VAL A 43 4.05 6.66 5.41
N ILE A 44 3.38 5.76 6.14
CA ILE A 44 2.47 6.09 7.24
C ILE A 44 2.85 5.23 8.44
N GLY A 45 3.45 5.82 9.47
CA GLY A 45 4.00 5.06 10.58
C GLY A 45 4.97 3.99 10.06
N ASP A 46 4.70 2.73 10.35
CA ASP A 46 5.50 1.58 9.91
C ASP A 46 5.06 1.01 8.55
N PHE A 47 4.04 1.60 7.92
CA PHE A 47 3.52 1.12 6.63
C PHE A 47 4.13 1.88 5.47
N VAL A 48 4.57 1.14 4.46
CA VAL A 48 5.03 1.65 3.16
C VAL A 48 3.97 1.34 2.12
N ILE A 49 3.56 2.34 1.35
CA ILE A 49 2.68 2.19 0.19
C ILE A 49 3.52 2.33 -1.07
N LEU A 50 3.47 1.33 -1.93
CA LEU A 50 4.18 1.31 -3.19
C LEU A 50 3.26 1.75 -4.34
N ASP A 51 3.86 2.22 -5.45
CA ASP A 51 3.11 2.50 -6.68
C ASP A 51 2.32 1.28 -7.16
N SER A 52 2.92 0.08 -7.04
CA SER A 52 2.28 -1.19 -7.40
C SER A 52 1.08 -1.56 -6.53
N ASP A 53 1.02 -1.08 -5.28
CA ASP A 53 -0.11 -1.36 -4.40
C ASP A 53 -1.37 -0.65 -4.88
N ILE A 54 -1.23 0.55 -5.45
CA ILE A 54 -2.34 1.27 -6.07
C ILE A 54 -2.85 0.49 -7.29
N ASP A 55 -1.95 -0.05 -8.12
CA ASP A 55 -2.33 -0.84 -9.30
C ASP A 55 -3.01 -2.16 -8.92
N LYS A 56 -2.57 -2.80 -7.82
CA LYS A 56 -3.24 -3.98 -7.25
C LYS A 56 -4.67 -3.68 -6.80
N GLN A 57 -4.92 -2.49 -6.21
CA GLN A 57 -6.27 -2.09 -5.81
C GLN A 57 -7.21 -1.98 -7.01
N PHE A 58 -6.76 -1.40 -8.14
CA PHE A 58 -7.55 -1.40 -9.37
C PHE A 58 -7.92 -2.82 -9.80
N THR A 59 -6.93 -3.72 -9.86
CA THR A 59 -7.15 -5.11 -10.23
C THR A 59 -8.13 -5.82 -9.29
N GLN A 60 -8.08 -5.54 -7.99
CA GLN A 60 -8.99 -6.13 -7.00
C GLN A 60 -10.43 -5.62 -7.17
N LEU A 61 -10.63 -4.32 -7.42
CA LEU A 61 -11.96 -3.76 -7.68
C LEU A 61 -12.57 -4.36 -8.94
N GLU A 62 -11.81 -4.46 -10.04
CA GLU A 62 -12.24 -5.08 -11.29
C GLU A 62 -12.59 -6.56 -11.11
N ALA A 63 -11.76 -7.30 -10.35
CA ALA A 63 -12.04 -8.70 -10.01
C ALA A 63 -13.30 -8.86 -9.17
N GLY A 64 -13.63 -7.86 -8.33
CA GLY A 64 -14.87 -7.78 -7.56
C GLY A 64 -16.10 -7.34 -8.38
N GLY A 65 -15.94 -7.08 -9.70
CA GLY A 65 -17.02 -6.64 -10.58
C GLY A 65 -17.39 -5.16 -10.44
N ILE A 66 -16.54 -4.36 -9.78
CA ILE A 66 -16.72 -2.92 -9.62
C ILE A 66 -16.11 -2.22 -10.83
N SER A 67 -16.88 -1.36 -11.53
CA SER A 67 -16.34 -0.52 -12.60
C SER A 67 -15.33 0.47 -12.05
N THR A 68 -14.16 0.54 -12.66
CA THR A 68 -13.08 1.45 -12.27
C THR A 68 -12.99 2.69 -13.18
N GLU A 69 -13.91 2.83 -14.16
CA GLU A 69 -13.87 3.91 -15.16
C GLU A 69 -13.92 5.31 -14.52
N ASP A 70 -14.71 5.48 -13.45
CA ASP A 70 -14.88 6.75 -12.76
C ASP A 70 -13.91 6.91 -11.55
N ILE A 71 -13.07 5.92 -11.29
CA ILE A 71 -12.17 5.91 -10.15
C ILE A 71 -10.77 6.35 -10.58
N THR A 72 -10.33 7.49 -10.10
CA THR A 72 -8.99 7.99 -10.40
C THR A 72 -7.93 7.32 -9.52
N ARG A 73 -6.68 7.23 -10.04
CA ARG A 73 -5.52 6.76 -9.27
C ARG A 73 -5.33 7.54 -7.96
N CYS A 74 -5.61 8.85 -7.97
CA CYS A 74 -5.51 9.71 -6.79
C CYS A 74 -6.55 9.35 -5.71
N GLN A 75 -7.77 9.01 -6.10
CA GLN A 75 -8.82 8.57 -5.17
C GLN A 75 -8.45 7.24 -4.51
N LEU A 76 -7.96 6.25 -5.28
CA LEU A 76 -7.50 4.98 -4.69
C LEU A 76 -6.28 5.17 -3.80
N PHE A 77 -5.34 6.01 -4.19
CA PHE A 77 -4.21 6.35 -3.35
C PHE A 77 -4.66 6.99 -2.04
N GLY A 78 -5.60 7.97 -2.11
CA GLY A 78 -6.20 8.58 -0.93
C GLY A 78 -6.87 7.55 -0.01
N LYS A 79 -7.60 6.59 -0.58
CA LYS A 79 -8.23 5.51 0.19
C LYS A 79 -7.20 4.60 0.87
N LEU A 80 -6.13 4.23 0.17
CA LEU A 80 -5.02 3.45 0.76
C LEU A 80 -4.33 4.19 1.92
N LEU A 81 -4.12 5.51 1.77
CA LEU A 81 -3.56 6.34 2.84
C LEU A 81 -4.47 6.34 4.06
N GLU A 82 -5.75 6.58 3.85
CA GLU A 82 -6.77 6.59 4.91
C GLU A 82 -6.82 5.25 5.65
N ASP A 83 -6.91 4.13 4.93
CA ASP A 83 -6.96 2.80 5.51
C ASP A 83 -5.70 2.50 6.34
N LYS A 84 -4.50 2.84 5.84
CA LYS A 84 -3.25 2.65 6.58
C LYS A 84 -3.16 3.54 7.82
N LEU A 85 -3.73 4.76 7.75
CA LEU A 85 -3.80 5.66 8.90
C LEU A 85 -4.71 5.08 10.00
N TYR A 86 -5.89 4.57 9.64
CA TYR A 86 -6.78 3.90 10.60
C TYR A 86 -6.12 2.67 11.24
N ILE A 87 -5.45 1.83 10.43
CA ILE A 87 -4.75 0.66 10.96
C ILE A 87 -3.64 1.07 11.93
N HIS A 88 -2.86 2.10 11.59
CA HIS A 88 -1.80 2.61 12.46
C HIS A 88 -2.36 3.09 13.80
N HIS A 89 -3.44 3.88 13.79
CA HIS A 89 -4.09 4.31 15.02
C HIS A 89 -4.71 3.16 15.81
N ALA A 90 -5.34 2.20 15.13
CA ALA A 90 -5.88 1.00 15.79
C ALA A 90 -4.80 0.21 16.55
N ILE A 91 -3.59 0.10 15.98
CA ILE A 91 -2.45 -0.52 16.64
C ILE A 91 -2.00 0.30 17.87
N GLN A 92 -1.94 1.63 17.74
CA GLN A 92 -1.58 2.52 18.85
C GLN A 92 -2.59 2.42 20.01
N ASP A 93 -3.87 2.31 19.70
CA ASP A 93 -4.97 2.18 20.66
C ASP A 93 -5.16 0.74 21.14
N SER A 94 -4.28 -0.18 20.71
CA SER A 94 -4.31 -1.60 21.08
C SER A 94 -5.63 -2.31 20.76
N LEU A 95 -6.27 -1.93 19.64
CA LEU A 95 -7.45 -2.63 19.15
C LEU A 95 -7.05 -4.02 18.63
N GLU A 96 -7.67 -5.05 19.19
CA GLU A 96 -7.39 -6.44 18.84
C GLU A 96 -8.49 -7.02 17.94
N VAL A 97 -8.07 -7.64 16.84
CA VAL A 97 -8.95 -8.39 15.94
C VAL A 97 -8.87 -9.87 16.29
N ASN A 98 -10.00 -10.55 16.35
CA ASN A 98 -10.03 -11.99 16.60
C ASN A 98 -9.54 -12.76 15.37
N ASP A 99 -8.33 -13.27 15.43
CA ASP A 99 -7.69 -14.03 14.34
C ASP A 99 -8.46 -15.29 13.93
N ALA A 100 -9.17 -15.94 14.87
CA ALA A 100 -9.96 -17.14 14.58
C ALA A 100 -11.22 -16.77 13.74
N GLU A 101 -11.85 -15.65 14.04
CA GLU A 101 -12.97 -15.12 13.25
C GLU A 101 -12.53 -14.78 11.83
N VAL A 102 -11.40 -14.07 11.69
CA VAL A 102 -10.84 -13.71 10.37
C VAL A 102 -10.48 -14.95 9.57
N LYS A 103 -9.84 -15.95 10.18
CA LYS A 103 -9.52 -17.23 9.50
C LYS A 103 -10.77 -17.93 8.99
N SER A 104 -11.79 -18.06 9.84
CA SER A 104 -13.07 -18.66 9.43
C SER A 104 -13.73 -17.92 8.27
N TYR A 105 -13.68 -16.59 8.30
CA TYR A 105 -14.21 -15.77 7.20
C TYR A 105 -13.43 -15.98 5.89
N VAL A 106 -12.09 -16.00 5.95
CA VAL A 106 -11.23 -16.26 4.80
C VAL A 106 -11.49 -17.65 4.22
N ASP A 107 -11.66 -18.67 5.07
CA ASP A 107 -11.96 -20.04 4.62
C ASP A 107 -13.27 -20.09 3.83
N GLN A 108 -14.32 -19.45 4.34
CA GLN A 108 -15.60 -19.37 3.64
C GLN A 108 -15.50 -18.57 2.34
N GLN A 109 -14.77 -17.46 2.33
CA GLN A 109 -14.55 -16.63 1.16
C GLN A 109 -13.79 -17.38 0.05
N LEU A 110 -12.71 -18.07 0.40
CA LEU A 110 -11.92 -18.87 -0.53
C LEU A 110 -12.72 -20.03 -1.10
N GLN A 111 -13.54 -20.69 -0.27
CA GLN A 111 -14.43 -21.76 -0.74
C GLN A 111 -15.44 -21.21 -1.75
N GLY A 112 -16.11 -20.10 -1.45
CA GLY A 112 -17.06 -19.48 -2.36
C GLY A 112 -16.44 -19.07 -3.69
N PHE A 113 -15.24 -18.50 -3.67
CA PHE A 113 -14.51 -18.15 -4.89
C PHE A 113 -14.08 -19.39 -5.68
N ALA A 114 -13.63 -20.45 -5.01
CA ALA A 114 -13.26 -21.70 -5.69
C ALA A 114 -14.46 -22.36 -6.37
N GLU A 115 -15.65 -22.30 -5.76
CA GLU A 115 -16.89 -22.78 -6.36
C GLU A 115 -17.29 -21.98 -7.60
N GLN A 116 -17.16 -20.64 -7.57
CA GLN A 116 -17.46 -19.75 -8.70
C GLN A 116 -16.49 -19.96 -9.88
N ILE A 117 -15.19 -20.12 -9.62
CA ILE A 117 -14.14 -20.28 -10.64
C ILE A 117 -14.04 -21.76 -11.10
N GLY A 118 -14.54 -22.68 -10.25
CA GLY A 118 -14.63 -24.11 -10.51
C GLY A 118 -13.58 -24.97 -9.81
N SER A 119 -12.49 -24.42 -9.29
CA SER A 119 -11.55 -25.15 -8.40
C SER A 119 -10.57 -24.21 -7.69
N MET A 120 -9.96 -24.70 -6.60
CA MET A 120 -8.92 -23.97 -5.85
C MET A 120 -7.66 -23.75 -6.70
N GLU A 121 -7.28 -24.70 -7.56
CA GLU A 121 -6.11 -24.57 -8.44
C GLU A 121 -6.29 -23.40 -9.44
N LYS A 122 -7.49 -23.28 -10.00
CA LYS A 122 -7.82 -22.15 -10.90
C LYS A 122 -7.83 -20.83 -10.15
N LEU A 123 -8.32 -20.82 -8.91
CA LEU A 123 -8.31 -19.65 -8.05
C LEU A 123 -6.88 -19.18 -7.76
N ILE A 124 -5.98 -20.09 -7.37
CA ILE A 124 -4.56 -19.83 -7.13
C ILE A 124 -3.90 -19.24 -8.39
N ALA A 125 -4.17 -19.84 -9.55
CA ALA A 125 -3.65 -19.37 -10.84
C ALA A 125 -4.20 -17.97 -11.20
N TYR A 126 -5.48 -17.71 -10.94
CA TYR A 126 -6.13 -16.42 -11.17
C TYR A 126 -5.47 -15.31 -10.37
N TYR A 127 -5.21 -15.56 -9.08
CA TYR A 127 -4.51 -14.61 -8.20
C TYR A 127 -2.97 -14.63 -8.39
N LYS A 128 -2.45 -15.45 -9.33
CA LYS A 128 -1.02 -15.59 -9.62
C LYS A 128 -0.19 -15.94 -8.39
N LYS A 129 -0.71 -16.80 -7.54
CA LYS A 129 -0.04 -17.27 -6.32
C LYS A 129 0.65 -18.61 -6.56
N SER A 130 1.67 -18.89 -5.73
CA SER A 130 2.44 -20.14 -5.83
C SER A 130 1.75 -21.32 -5.12
N SER A 131 0.88 -21.02 -4.14
CA SER A 131 0.21 -22.01 -3.31
C SER A 131 -1.08 -21.49 -2.69
N GLU A 132 -1.95 -22.42 -2.26
CA GLU A 132 -3.13 -22.10 -1.48
C GLU A 132 -2.77 -21.40 -0.17
N LYS A 133 -1.69 -21.82 0.46
CA LYS A 133 -1.22 -21.18 1.72
C LYS A 133 -0.88 -19.72 1.52
N GLU A 134 -0.13 -19.39 0.47
CA GLU A 134 0.23 -18.00 0.16
C GLU A 134 -1.01 -17.15 -0.10
N LEU A 135 -1.98 -17.68 -0.86
CA LEU A 135 -3.26 -17.00 -1.11
C LEU A 135 -4.03 -16.78 0.18
N ARG A 136 -4.09 -17.80 1.05
CA ARG A 136 -4.77 -17.76 2.35
C ARG A 136 -4.14 -16.75 3.30
N ASP A 137 -2.82 -16.75 3.40
CA ASP A 137 -2.07 -15.83 4.25
C ASP A 137 -2.28 -14.37 3.80
N GLU A 138 -2.27 -14.11 2.49
CA GLU A 138 -2.54 -12.77 1.96
C GLU A 138 -3.98 -12.31 2.19
N MET A 139 -4.96 -13.20 1.95
CA MET A 139 -6.37 -12.90 2.23
C MET A 139 -6.62 -12.66 3.73
N PHE A 140 -5.91 -13.40 4.59
CA PHE A 140 -5.98 -13.20 6.03
C PHE A 140 -5.50 -11.80 6.42
N GLU A 141 -4.33 -11.40 5.95
CA GLU A 141 -3.78 -10.06 6.24
C GLU A 141 -4.67 -8.94 5.68
N LEU A 142 -5.21 -9.09 4.48
CA LEU A 142 -6.14 -8.13 3.89
C LEU A 142 -7.40 -7.97 4.75
N ASN A 143 -8.04 -9.07 5.13
CA ASN A 143 -9.26 -9.05 5.93
C ASN A 143 -9.00 -8.55 7.36
N LYS A 144 -7.90 -8.93 7.98
CA LYS A 144 -7.48 -8.45 9.30
C LYS A 144 -7.28 -6.94 9.30
N ASN A 145 -6.56 -6.43 8.32
CA ASN A 145 -6.31 -5.00 8.16
C ASN A 145 -7.61 -4.23 7.89
N GLY A 146 -8.50 -4.74 7.03
CA GLY A 146 -9.81 -4.15 6.77
C GLY A 146 -10.70 -4.11 8.02
N LYS A 147 -10.72 -5.20 8.80
CA LYS A 147 -11.46 -5.26 10.07
C LYS A 147 -10.90 -4.24 11.07
N MET A 148 -9.58 -4.15 11.18
CA MET A 148 -8.91 -3.21 12.09
C MET A 148 -9.22 -1.75 11.72
N ALA A 149 -9.15 -1.39 10.44
CA ALA A 149 -9.51 -0.06 9.95
C ALA A 149 -10.97 0.26 10.26
N SER A 150 -11.90 -0.69 10.02
CA SER A 150 -13.32 -0.53 10.31
C SER A 150 -13.61 -0.35 11.80
N MET A 151 -12.93 -1.11 12.67
CA MET A 151 -13.04 -0.96 14.13
C MET A 151 -12.58 0.41 14.57
N MET A 152 -11.46 0.91 14.04
CA MET A 152 -10.96 2.26 14.37
C MET A 152 -11.95 3.34 13.93
N GLN A 153 -12.51 3.24 12.72
CA GLN A 153 -13.54 4.16 12.25
C GLN A 153 -14.75 4.15 13.17
N GLN A 154 -15.19 2.97 13.60
CA GLN A 154 -16.32 2.84 14.53
C GLN A 154 -16.00 3.48 15.88
N THR A 155 -14.82 3.23 16.45
CA THR A 155 -14.38 3.83 17.72
C THR A 155 -14.40 5.36 17.67
N ILE A 156 -13.94 5.96 16.57
CA ILE A 156 -13.96 7.42 16.38
C ILE A 156 -15.39 7.97 16.36
N VAL A 157 -16.32 7.23 15.74
CA VAL A 157 -17.71 7.68 15.58
C VAL A 157 -18.54 7.44 16.86
N GLU A 158 -18.23 6.40 17.65
CA GLU A 158 -18.94 6.08 18.90
C GLU A 158 -18.86 7.20 19.95
N GLU A 159 -17.80 8.02 19.92
CA GLU A 159 -17.64 9.16 20.83
C GLU A 159 -18.41 10.41 20.36
N ILE A 160 -19.04 10.38 19.19
CA ILE A 160 -19.75 11.52 18.62
C ILE A 160 -21.20 11.50 19.08
N GLU A 161 -21.56 12.43 19.97
CA GLU A 161 -22.95 12.69 20.33
C GLU A 161 -23.57 13.72 19.38
N VAL A 162 -24.62 13.33 18.67
CA VAL A 162 -25.34 14.20 17.75
C VAL A 162 -26.55 14.80 18.45
N THR A 163 -26.63 16.12 18.49
CA THR A 163 -27.78 16.82 19.09
C THR A 163 -29.02 16.83 18.17
N PRO A 164 -30.25 16.87 18.72
CA PRO A 164 -31.46 16.97 17.89
C PRO A 164 -31.49 18.18 16.95
N ASP A 165 -30.83 19.28 17.33
CA ASP A 165 -30.76 20.49 16.50
C ASP A 165 -29.80 20.30 15.30
N GLU A 166 -28.69 19.60 15.46
CA GLU A 166 -27.80 19.23 14.35
C GLU A 166 -28.49 18.31 13.37
N VAL A 167 -29.25 17.33 13.87
CA VAL A 167 -30.06 16.45 13.00
C VAL A 167 -31.06 17.26 12.19
N ARG A 168 -31.79 18.21 12.81
CA ARG A 168 -32.74 19.08 12.12
C ARG A 168 -32.02 19.96 11.07
N GLN A 169 -30.89 20.55 11.41
CA GLN A 169 -30.13 21.37 10.46
C GLN A 169 -29.66 20.55 9.28
N PHE A 170 -29.17 19.33 9.50
CA PHE A 170 -28.77 18.42 8.44
C PHE A 170 -29.95 18.04 7.55
N PHE A 171 -31.08 17.61 8.15
CA PHE A 171 -32.30 17.25 7.43
C PHE A 171 -32.84 18.40 6.55
N ASN A 172 -32.77 19.64 7.05
CA ASN A 172 -33.23 20.81 6.30
C ASN A 172 -32.32 21.18 5.13
N LYS A 173 -31.05 20.69 5.12
CA LYS A 173 -30.12 20.87 3.98
C LYS A 173 -30.35 19.87 2.86
N ILE A 174 -31.03 18.74 3.14
CA ILE A 174 -31.37 17.73 2.12
C ILE A 174 -32.48 18.31 1.25
N ALA A 175 -32.30 18.24 -0.07
CA ALA A 175 -33.34 18.65 -1.02
C ALA A 175 -34.64 17.87 -0.79
N GLU A 176 -35.79 18.50 -1.02
CA GLU A 176 -37.08 17.88 -0.66
C GLU A 176 -37.37 16.55 -1.37
N ASP A 177 -36.87 16.40 -2.60
CA ASP A 177 -36.95 15.19 -3.42
C ASP A 177 -36.03 14.06 -2.96
N GLU A 178 -34.96 14.40 -2.23
CA GLU A 178 -33.98 13.45 -1.69
C GLU A 178 -34.26 13.07 -0.22
N ARG A 179 -35.24 13.74 0.45
CA ARG A 179 -35.53 13.46 1.84
C ARG A 179 -36.15 12.06 1.99
N PRO A 180 -35.69 11.26 2.97
CA PRO A 180 -36.32 9.98 3.26
C PRO A 180 -37.80 10.19 3.66
N GLN A 181 -38.71 9.58 2.92
CA GLN A 181 -40.12 9.58 3.25
C GLN A 181 -40.37 8.51 4.32
N PHE A 182 -40.66 8.92 5.53
CA PHE A 182 -41.16 8.00 6.54
C PHE A 182 -42.59 7.62 6.19
N GLY A 183 -42.79 6.35 5.81
CA GLY A 183 -44.15 5.82 5.67
C GLY A 183 -44.88 5.96 7.00
N THR A 184 -45.95 6.73 7.03
CA THR A 184 -46.93 6.71 8.12
C THR A 184 -47.68 5.39 8.00
N GLU A 185 -47.16 4.33 8.60
CA GLU A 185 -47.96 3.17 8.94
C GLU A 185 -48.81 3.59 10.16
N MET A 186 -50.08 3.86 9.90
CA MET A 186 -51.11 3.93 10.92
C MET A 186 -51.63 2.54 11.28
#